data_2561c1b37ebba954d13fa3115c9478e7
#
_entry.id   2561c1b37ebba954d13fa3115c9478e7
#
_cell.length_a   1.000
_cell.length_b   1.000
_cell.length_c   1.000
_cell.angle_alpha   90.00
_cell.angle_beta   90.00
_cell.angle_gamma   90.00
#
_symmetry.space_group_name_H-M   'P 1'
#
loop_
_entity.id
_entity.type
_entity.pdbx_description
1 polymer ?
#
loop_
_entity_poly.entity_id
_entity_poly.type
_entity_poly.pdbx_seq_one_letter_code
_entity_poly.pdbx_strand_id
1 'polypeptide(L)' 'MKVGMIITQTDPETVFNALRLALYSLGQGDEVRIFLSGRGVEIDRIEDAKFDVRGLAQKVLDAGGEFLACGAC' A
#
# COMPACT_ATOMS: atom_id res chain seq x y z
N MET A 1 -14.04 -6.66 9.25
CA MET A 1 -12.72 -6.79 9.90
C MET A 1 -11.90 -5.53 9.65
N LYS A 2 -11.04 -5.19 10.58
CA LYS A 2 -10.11 -4.07 10.42
C LYS A 2 -8.72 -4.63 10.21
N VAL A 3 -8.07 -4.23 9.12
CA VAL A 3 -6.76 -4.74 8.74
C VAL A 3 -5.75 -3.59 8.80
N GLY A 4 -4.65 -3.80 9.52
CA GLY A 4 -3.53 -2.88 9.55
C GLY A 4 -2.35 -3.51 8.84
N MET A 5 -1.71 -2.75 7.95
CA MET A 5 -0.52 -3.19 7.24
C MET A 5 0.60 -2.20 7.48
N ILE A 6 1.82 -2.71 7.54
CA ILE A 6 3.01 -1.86 7.66
C ILE A 6 3.92 -2.15 6.48
N ILE A 7 4.24 -1.12 5.69
CA ILE A 7 5.18 -1.24 4.58
C ILE A 7 6.44 -0.48 4.94
N THR A 8 7.57 -1.18 4.96
CA THR A 8 8.85 -0.64 5.39
C THR A 8 9.94 -0.70 4.32
N GLN A 9 9.56 -1.05 3.10
CA GLN A 9 10.53 -1.24 2.02
C GLN A 9 9.95 -0.79 0.69
N THR A 10 10.78 -0.78 -0.34
CA THR A 10 10.40 -0.32 -1.67
C THR A 10 10.66 -1.36 -2.77
N ASP A 11 10.80 -2.63 -2.41
CA ASP A 11 10.90 -3.67 -3.42
C ASP A 11 9.59 -3.74 -4.21
N PRO A 12 9.61 -3.52 -5.54
CA PRO A 12 8.36 -3.40 -6.31
C PRO A 12 7.44 -4.61 -6.17
N GLU A 13 7.97 -5.81 -6.25
CA GLU A 13 7.13 -7.02 -6.17
C GLU A 13 6.49 -7.16 -4.79
N THR A 14 7.28 -6.96 -3.74
CA THR A 14 6.79 -7.10 -2.36
C THR A 14 5.70 -6.07 -2.07
N VAL A 15 5.94 -4.81 -2.44
CA VAL A 15 4.96 -3.74 -2.22
C VAL A 15 3.71 -3.99 -3.06
N PHE A 16 3.87 -4.40 -4.31
CA PHE A 16 2.75 -4.69 -5.20
C PHE A 16 1.86 -5.77 -4.60
N ASN A 17 2.45 -6.85 -4.09
CA ASN A 17 1.69 -7.95 -3.50
C ASN A 17 0.99 -7.53 -2.20
N ALA A 18 1.61 -6.67 -1.41
CA ALA A 18 0.96 -6.13 -0.21
C ALA A 18 -0.27 -5.30 -0.59
N LEU A 19 -0.16 -4.47 -1.61
CA LEU A 19 -1.27 -3.66 -2.08
C LEU A 19 -2.39 -4.50 -2.70
N ARG A 20 -2.03 -5.60 -3.35
CA ARG A 20 -3.04 -6.54 -3.87
C ARG A 20 -3.85 -7.14 -2.73
N LEU A 21 -3.20 -7.53 -1.65
CA LEU A 21 -3.90 -8.04 -0.48
C LEU A 21 -4.82 -6.97 0.11
N ALA A 22 -4.33 -5.74 0.20
CA ALA A 22 -5.14 -4.63 0.70
C ALA A 22 -6.39 -4.42 -0.16
N LEU A 23 -6.23 -4.42 -1.47
CA LEU A 23 -7.36 -4.23 -2.37
C LEU A 23 -8.37 -5.37 -2.26
N TYR A 24 -7.88 -6.60 -2.13
CA TYR A 24 -8.74 -7.76 -1.93
C TYR A 24 -9.57 -7.62 -0.65
N SER A 25 -8.92 -7.26 0.46
CA SER A 25 -9.62 -7.05 1.73
C SER A 25 -10.69 -5.97 1.63
N LEU A 26 -10.38 -4.86 0.96
CA LEU A 26 -11.36 -3.80 0.75
C LEU A 26 -12.56 -4.30 -0.03
N GLY A 27 -12.34 -5.17 -1.02
CA GLY A 27 -13.42 -5.77 -1.79
C GLY A 27 -14.29 -6.72 -0.97
N GLN A 28 -13.78 -7.23 0.15
CA GLN A 28 -14.53 -8.08 1.07
C GLN A 28 -15.26 -7.27 2.14
N GLY A 29 -15.18 -5.96 2.09
CA GLY A 29 -15.86 -5.11 3.06
C GLY A 29 -15.03 -4.78 4.30
N ASP A 30 -13.76 -5.12 4.29
CA ASP A 30 -12.87 -4.82 5.42
C ASP A 30 -12.40 -3.36 5.38
N GLU A 31 -12.06 -2.81 6.55
CA GLU A 31 -11.36 -1.54 6.63
C GLU A 31 -9.85 -1.83 6.57
N VAL A 32 -9.12 -1.09 5.74
CA VAL A 32 -7.68 -1.30 5.59
C VAL A 32 -6.94 0.01 5.79
N ARG A 33 -5.94 -0.03 6.68
CA ARG A 33 -5.01 1.07 6.91
C ARG A 33 -3.60 0.57 6.64
N ILE A 34 -2.87 1.31 5.82
CA ILE A 34 -1.51 0.98 5.45
C ILE A 34 -0.57 2.02 6.03
N PHE A 35 0.28 1.60 6.95
CA PHE A 35 1.24 2.48 7.61
C PHE A 35 2.57 2.41 6.86
N LEU A 36 3.04 3.56 6.38
CA LEU A 36 4.31 3.65 5.67
C LEU A 36 5.39 4.11 6.65
N SER A 37 6.41 3.30 6.83
CA SER A 37 7.48 3.57 7.79
C SER A 37 8.83 3.33 7.12
N GLY A 38 9.85 4.06 7.56
CA GLY A 38 11.18 3.92 6.96
C GLY A 38 11.12 4.18 5.46
N ARG A 39 11.70 3.27 4.67
CA ARG A 39 11.68 3.43 3.21
C ARG A 39 10.29 3.29 2.62
N GLY A 40 9.35 2.71 3.34
CA GLY A 40 7.98 2.58 2.87
C GLY A 40 7.32 3.92 2.52
N VAL A 41 7.78 5.03 3.11
CA VAL A 41 7.24 6.35 2.78
C VAL A 41 7.55 6.77 1.34
N GLU A 42 8.45 6.05 0.66
CA GLU A 42 8.86 6.34 -0.70
C GLU A 42 8.16 5.48 -1.75
N ILE A 43 7.10 4.77 -1.40
CA ILE A 43 6.44 3.88 -2.36
C ILE A 43 5.92 4.62 -3.59
N ASP A 44 5.61 5.90 -3.47
CA ASP A 44 5.16 6.73 -4.59
C ASP A 44 6.28 6.97 -5.63
N ARG A 45 7.52 6.66 -5.28
CA ARG A 45 8.67 6.80 -6.18
C ARG A 45 9.03 5.51 -6.89
N ILE A 46 8.34 4.42 -6.58
CA ILE A 46 8.62 3.14 -7.22
C ILE A 46 8.19 3.21 -8.68
N GLU A 47 9.14 2.96 -9.58
CA GLU A 47 8.88 2.87 -11.02
C GLU A 47 9.33 1.50 -11.48
N ASP A 48 8.39 0.71 -11.97
CA ASP A 48 8.68 -0.63 -12.43
C ASP A 48 7.69 -0.99 -13.55
N ALA A 49 8.23 -1.47 -14.68
CA ALA A 49 7.40 -1.77 -15.84
C ALA A 49 6.51 -3.00 -15.62
N LYS A 50 6.92 -3.88 -14.71
CA LYS A 50 6.20 -5.12 -14.45
C LYS A 50 5.19 -4.99 -13.31
N PHE A 51 5.54 -4.21 -12.29
CA PHE A 51 4.69 -4.04 -11.12
C PHE A 51 4.28 -2.57 -10.99
N ASP A 52 3.07 -2.24 -11.42
CA ASP A 52 2.55 -0.88 -11.36
C ASP A 52 2.08 -0.55 -9.94
N VAL A 53 3.05 -0.28 -9.07
CA VAL A 53 2.79 -0.01 -7.66
C VAL A 53 1.92 1.25 -7.50
N ARG A 54 2.25 2.33 -8.22
CA ARG A 54 1.51 3.58 -8.08
C ARG A 54 0.06 3.46 -8.54
N GLY A 55 -0.16 2.74 -9.65
CA GLY A 55 -1.51 2.51 -10.14
C GLY A 55 -2.33 1.68 -9.17
N LEU A 56 -1.71 0.65 -8.57
CA LEU A 56 -2.39 -0.19 -7.60
C LEU A 56 -2.67 0.56 -6.30
N ALA A 57 -1.73 1.41 -5.86
CA ALA A 57 -1.94 2.25 -4.68
C ALA A 57 -3.13 3.18 -4.88
N GLN A 58 -3.28 3.74 -6.09
CA GLN A 58 -4.42 4.59 -6.39
C GLN A 58 -5.74 3.81 -6.32
N LYS A 59 -5.74 2.56 -6.79
CA LYS A 59 -6.93 1.71 -6.69
C LYS A 59 -7.30 1.42 -5.24
N VAL A 60 -6.30 1.24 -4.38
CA VAL A 60 -6.52 1.03 -2.95
C VAL A 60 -7.17 2.28 -2.34
N LEU A 61 -6.67 3.46 -2.67
CA LEU A 61 -7.27 4.72 -2.20
C LEU A 61 -8.72 4.85 -2.68
N ASP A 62 -8.96 4.58 -3.97
CA ASP A 62 -10.29 4.71 -4.55
C ASP A 62 -11.28 3.72 -3.92
N ALA A 63 -10.79 2.60 -3.44
CA ALA A 63 -11.62 1.59 -2.78
C ALA A 63 -11.85 1.87 -1.29
N GLY A 64 -11.28 2.95 -0.77
CA GLY A 64 -11.48 3.37 0.61
C GLY A 64 -10.34 3.06 1.57
N GLY A 65 -9.21 2.57 1.06
CA GLY A 65 -8.03 2.33 1.91
C GLY A 65 -7.38 3.63 2.35
N GLU A 66 -6.71 3.59 3.49
CA GLU A 66 -5.97 4.73 4.01
C GLU A 66 -4.48 4.45 4.03
N PHE A 67 -3.70 5.45 3.63
CA PHE A 67 -2.25 5.43 3.79
C PHE A 67 -1.84 6.46 4.84
N LEU A 68 -1.04 6.02 5.80
CA LEU A 68 -0.54 6.87 6.88
C LEU A 68 0.98 6.84 6.85
N ALA A 69 1.61 7.99 6.72
CA ALA A 69 3.07 8.07 6.73
C ALA A 69 3.57 8.39 8.14
N CYS A 70 4.71 7.80 8.48
CA CYS A 70 5.36 8.11 9.75
C CYS A 70 5.93 9.53 9.68
N GLY A 71 5.49 10.41 10.56
CA GLY A 71 5.92 11.80 10.56
C GLY A 71 7.37 12.00 10.98
N ALA A 72 8.00 10.98 11.55
CA ALA A 72 9.40 11.02 11.95
C ALA A 72 10.36 10.51 10.88
N CYS A 73 9.85 10.04 9.75
CA CYS A 73 10.66 9.42 8.69
C CYS A 73 11.11 10.38 7.62
#